data_e604f528a54ccb629c0be229060ecdde
#
_entry.id   e604f528a54ccb629c0be229060ecdde
#
_cell.length_a   1.000
_cell.length_b   1.000
_cell.length_c   1.000
_cell.angle_alpha   90.00
_cell.angle_beta   90.00
_cell.angle_gamma   90.00
#
_symmetry.space_group_name_H-M   'P 1'
#
loop_
_entity.id
_entity.type
_entity.pdbx_description
1 polymer ?
#
loop_
_entity_poly.entity_id
_entity_poly.type
_entity_poly.pdbx_seq_one_letter_code
_entity_poly.pdbx_strand_id
1 'polypeptide(L)'
;KRDNEVHLVQVKCWSRDKQIHEKHIFQLFGTTQLYLMSHGTRDLFAPRVTPRFVTTTTLSPVAKQAASWLKVDVEELLALDKSFPMIKCNVNQSTGERIYHLPFDQQYDRTKIVPTLGERCVRTVAEAERLGFRRAFRFTGLRGAA
;
A
#
# COMPACT_ATOMS: atom_id res chain seq x y z
N LYS A 1 0.99 30.94 -7.05
CA LYS A 1 2.28 30.30 -6.71
C LYS A 1 1.97 28.81 -6.64
N ARG A 2 2.50 27.99 -7.54
CA ARG A 2 2.49 26.53 -7.38
C ARG A 2 3.58 26.26 -6.35
N ASP A 3 3.19 25.76 -5.18
CA ASP A 3 4.14 25.24 -4.21
C ASP A 3 4.78 24.01 -4.87
N ASN A 4 6.05 24.13 -5.19
CA ASN A 4 6.83 23.04 -5.80
C ASN A 4 7.28 22.10 -4.67
N GLU A 5 6.34 21.33 -4.14
CA GLU A 5 6.56 20.38 -3.03
C GLU A 5 6.30 18.95 -3.50
N VAL A 6 7.21 18.05 -3.15
CA VAL A 6 7.11 16.60 -3.40
C VAL A 6 6.98 15.87 -2.09
N HIS A 7 5.93 15.10 -1.91
CA HIS A 7 5.76 14.21 -0.76
C HIS A 7 6.16 12.78 -1.14
N LEU A 8 7.14 12.22 -0.42
CA LEU A 8 7.46 10.80 -0.50
C LEU A 8 6.72 10.08 0.63
N VAL A 9 5.67 9.36 0.26
CA VAL A 9 4.75 8.76 1.22
C VAL A 9 4.98 7.26 1.32
N GLN A 10 5.23 6.78 2.55
CA GLN A 10 5.20 5.35 2.87
C GLN A 10 3.98 5.02 3.71
N VAL A 11 3.17 4.07 3.26
CA VAL A 11 1.96 3.63 3.95
C VAL A 11 2.15 2.24 4.53
N LYS A 12 1.73 2.05 5.78
CA LYS A 12 1.66 0.73 6.44
C LYS A 12 0.29 0.52 7.06
N CYS A 13 -0.46 -0.41 6.47
CA CYS A 13 -1.75 -0.84 7.01
C CYS A 13 -1.54 -2.10 7.88
N TRP A 14 -1.36 -1.90 9.17
CA TRP A 14 -1.17 -2.98 10.14
C TRP A 14 -2.30 -3.00 11.16
N SER A 15 -2.52 -4.16 11.78
CA SER A 15 -3.47 -4.28 12.90
C SER A 15 -3.02 -3.44 14.09
N ARG A 16 -3.99 -2.95 14.88
CA ARG A 16 -3.74 -2.00 15.97
C ARG A 16 -2.94 -2.56 17.15
N ASP A 17 -2.83 -3.88 17.25
CA ASP A 17 -2.02 -4.59 18.25
C ASP A 17 -0.52 -4.59 17.91
N LYS A 18 -0.14 -4.18 16.69
CA LYS A 18 1.25 -4.09 16.24
C LYS A 18 1.73 -2.65 16.23
N GLN A 19 3.02 -2.45 16.47
CA GLN A 19 3.66 -1.14 16.37
C GLN A 19 4.64 -1.07 15.23
N ILE A 20 4.77 0.12 14.65
CA ILE A 20 5.80 0.42 13.65
C ILE A 20 7.13 0.66 14.36
N HIS A 21 8.16 -0.08 13.99
CA HIS A 21 9.50 0.09 14.50
C HIS A 21 10.32 1.05 13.63
N GLU A 22 11.40 1.57 14.20
CA GLU A 22 12.30 2.59 13.62
C GLU A 22 12.88 2.21 12.25
N LYS A 23 13.06 0.92 11.97
CA LYS A 23 13.56 0.44 10.66
C LYS A 23 12.72 0.94 9.48
N HIS A 24 11.41 1.11 9.68
CA HIS A 24 10.51 1.62 8.63
C HIS A 24 10.70 3.12 8.41
N ILE A 25 11.01 3.87 9.47
CA ILE A 25 11.34 5.29 9.38
C ILE A 25 12.69 5.48 8.67
N PHE A 26 13.70 4.68 9.03
CA PHE A 26 15.00 4.69 8.35
C PHE A 26 14.89 4.30 6.88
N GLN A 27 14.03 3.32 6.55
CA GLN A 27 13.78 2.94 5.16
C GLN A 27 13.21 4.12 4.35
N LEU A 28 12.20 4.80 4.87
CA LEU A 28 11.62 5.97 4.20
C LEU A 28 12.64 7.10 4.06
N PHE A 29 13.40 7.37 5.11
CA PHE A 29 14.46 8.39 5.07
C PHE A 29 15.51 8.05 4.02
N GLY A 30 16.01 6.81 3.97
CA GLY A 30 16.96 6.36 2.95
C GLY A 30 16.41 6.50 1.53
N THR A 31 15.15 6.14 1.31
CA THR A 31 14.46 6.35 0.02
C THR A 31 14.39 7.83 -0.34
N THR A 32 14.14 8.69 0.65
CA THR A 32 14.10 10.15 0.44
C THR A 32 15.45 10.69 0.03
N GLN A 33 16.54 10.23 0.68
CA GLN A 33 17.90 10.64 0.31
C GLN A 33 18.25 10.18 -1.11
N LEU A 34 17.91 8.95 -1.47
CA LEU A 34 18.13 8.43 -2.82
C LEU A 34 17.35 9.25 -3.87
N TYR A 35 16.11 9.62 -3.58
CA TYR A 35 15.33 10.49 -4.45
C TYR A 35 16.01 11.86 -4.65
N LEU A 36 16.44 12.49 -3.56
CA LEU A 36 17.15 13.77 -3.60
C LEU A 36 18.46 13.68 -4.41
N MET A 37 19.22 12.62 -4.25
CA MET A 37 20.45 12.38 -5.02
C MET A 37 20.17 12.21 -6.52
N SER A 38 19.09 11.51 -6.88
CA SER A 38 18.75 11.18 -8.26
C SER A 38 18.12 12.36 -9.03
N HIS A 39 17.43 13.25 -8.35
CA HIS A 39 16.67 14.35 -8.97
C HIS A 39 17.33 15.72 -8.80
N GLY A 40 18.56 15.76 -8.34
CA GLY A 40 19.45 16.93 -8.37
C GLY A 40 18.93 18.14 -7.58
N THR A 41 19.37 18.29 -6.35
CA THR A 41 19.01 19.42 -5.49
C THR A 41 19.88 20.68 -5.70
N ARG A 42 20.62 20.77 -6.80
CA ARG A 42 21.52 21.91 -7.09
C ARG A 42 20.81 23.10 -7.73
N ASP A 43 19.52 22.97 -8.03
CA ASP A 43 18.73 24.03 -8.63
C ASP A 43 18.03 24.83 -7.50
N LEU A 44 18.10 26.17 -7.59
CA LEU A 44 17.36 27.09 -6.73
C LEU A 44 15.84 26.90 -6.82
N PHE A 45 15.36 26.23 -7.86
CA PHE A 45 13.96 25.88 -8.09
C PHE A 45 13.62 24.41 -7.77
N ALA A 46 14.57 23.68 -7.15
CA ALA A 46 14.31 22.28 -6.76
C ALA A 46 13.12 22.19 -5.82
N PRO A 47 12.26 21.17 -5.99
CA PRO A 47 11.10 20.99 -5.14
C PRO A 47 11.54 20.70 -3.70
N ARG A 48 10.82 21.24 -2.73
CA ARG A 48 10.94 20.80 -1.35
C ARG A 48 10.44 19.36 -1.25
N VAL A 49 11.28 18.46 -0.76
CA VAL A 49 10.92 17.05 -0.59
C VAL A 49 10.62 16.77 0.88
N THR A 50 9.39 16.31 1.15
CA THR A 50 8.92 15.99 2.51
C THR A 50 8.63 14.49 2.62
N PRO A 51 9.39 13.73 3.43
CA PRO A 51 9.03 12.35 3.73
C PRO A 51 7.83 12.28 4.67
N ARG A 52 6.82 11.46 4.33
CA ARG A 52 5.62 11.28 5.13
C ARG A 52 5.32 9.81 5.37
N PHE A 53 5.18 9.43 6.62
CA PHE A 53 4.85 8.07 7.04
C PHE A 53 3.41 8.00 7.54
N VAL A 54 2.58 7.15 6.94
CA VAL A 54 1.16 7.01 7.26
C VAL A 54 0.88 5.58 7.71
N THR A 55 0.18 5.42 8.83
CA THR A 55 -0.13 4.08 9.35
C THR A 55 -1.48 4.00 10.05
N THR A 56 -2.10 2.81 10.00
CA THR A 56 -3.34 2.50 10.74
C THR A 56 -3.09 2.11 12.19
N THR A 57 -1.83 2.02 12.61
CA THR A 57 -1.43 1.70 13.99
C THR A 57 -0.54 2.81 14.57
N THR A 58 0.15 2.54 15.67
CA THR A 58 1.04 3.48 16.35
C THR A 58 2.52 3.17 16.05
N LEU A 59 3.37 4.18 16.18
CA LEU A 59 4.82 4.03 16.20
C LEU A 59 5.30 3.65 17.61
N SER A 60 6.37 2.86 17.66
CA SER A 60 7.12 2.65 18.91
C SER A 60 7.75 3.97 19.39
N PRO A 61 8.07 4.12 20.69
CA PRO A 61 8.74 5.32 21.19
C PRO A 61 10.03 5.65 20.43
N VAL A 62 10.84 4.64 20.11
CA VAL A 62 12.07 4.79 19.33
C VAL A 62 11.78 5.26 17.91
N ALA A 63 10.73 4.71 17.27
CA ALA A 63 10.35 5.14 15.94
C ALA A 63 9.84 6.59 15.91
N LYS A 64 9.12 7.05 16.95
CA LYS A 64 8.68 8.44 17.09
C LYS A 64 9.89 9.38 17.22
N GLN A 65 10.85 9.00 18.05
CA GLN A 65 12.07 9.79 18.21
C GLN A 65 12.86 9.88 16.90
N ALA A 66 13.02 8.75 16.20
CA ALA A 66 13.69 8.70 14.90
C ALA A 66 12.97 9.58 13.86
N ALA A 67 11.64 9.52 13.78
CA ALA A 67 10.85 10.35 12.87
C ALA A 67 11.04 11.84 13.14
N SER A 68 11.03 12.24 14.41
CA SER A 68 11.27 13.63 14.82
C SER A 68 12.66 14.12 14.41
N TRP A 69 13.71 13.33 14.67
CA TRP A 69 15.07 13.68 14.32
C TRP A 69 15.30 13.78 12.81
N LEU A 70 14.72 12.85 12.06
CA LEU A 70 14.87 12.77 10.61
C LEU A 70 13.88 13.67 9.84
N LYS A 71 13.06 14.45 10.55
CA LYS A 71 12.05 15.33 9.96
C LYS A 71 11.09 14.59 9.04
N VAL A 72 10.68 13.39 9.46
CA VAL A 72 9.64 12.60 8.79
C VAL A 72 8.29 13.00 9.38
N ASP A 73 7.38 13.48 8.54
CA ASP A 73 5.99 13.71 8.94
C ASP A 73 5.30 12.37 9.20
N VAL A 74 4.58 12.29 10.33
CA VAL A 74 3.92 11.04 10.74
C VAL A 74 2.43 11.24 10.94
N GLU A 75 1.64 10.34 10.36
CA GLU A 75 0.21 10.23 10.58
C GLU A 75 -0.08 8.82 11.13
N GLU A 76 -0.42 8.74 12.42
CA GLU A 76 -0.76 7.50 13.12
C GLU A 76 -2.28 7.30 13.17
N LEU A 77 -2.71 6.05 13.35
CA LEU A 77 -4.12 5.68 13.58
C LEU A 77 -5.07 6.14 12.47
N LEU A 78 -4.55 6.25 11.24
CA LEU A 78 -5.38 6.60 10.08
C LEU A 78 -6.61 5.69 10.03
N ALA A 79 -7.78 6.28 10.04
CA ALA A 79 -9.02 5.55 9.85
C ALA A 79 -9.17 5.15 8.38
N LEU A 80 -9.30 3.85 8.12
CA LEU A 80 -9.61 3.39 6.77
C LEU A 80 -11.06 3.73 6.43
N ASP A 81 -11.26 4.29 5.25
CA ASP A 81 -12.60 4.49 4.71
C ASP A 81 -13.23 3.14 4.38
N LYS A 82 -14.23 2.74 5.16
CA LYS A 82 -14.96 1.48 4.97
C LYS A 82 -15.74 1.44 3.66
N SER A 83 -15.98 2.58 3.05
CA SER A 83 -16.64 2.68 1.74
C SER A 83 -15.69 2.45 0.57
N PHE A 84 -14.36 2.46 0.81
CA PHE A 84 -13.38 2.25 -0.25
C PHE A 84 -13.44 0.81 -0.78
N PRO A 85 -13.55 0.60 -2.10
CA PRO A 85 -13.67 -0.72 -2.69
C PRO A 85 -12.31 -1.44 -2.68
N MET A 86 -12.07 -2.25 -1.65
CA MET A 86 -10.78 -2.95 -1.47
C MET A 86 -10.72 -4.35 -2.08
N ILE A 87 -11.84 -4.93 -2.50
CA ILE A 87 -11.86 -6.28 -3.08
C ILE A 87 -11.54 -6.18 -4.56
N LYS A 88 -10.42 -6.73 -4.96
CA LYS A 88 -9.97 -6.74 -6.35
C LYS A 88 -10.61 -7.92 -7.09
N CYS A 89 -11.35 -7.61 -8.16
CA CYS A 89 -11.99 -8.58 -9.04
C CYS A 89 -11.28 -8.58 -10.39
N ASN A 90 -10.55 -9.64 -10.71
CA ASN A 90 -9.82 -9.76 -11.98
C ASN A 90 -10.26 -10.98 -12.78
N VAL A 91 -9.93 -10.96 -14.06
CA VAL A 91 -10.17 -12.05 -15.01
C VAL A 91 -8.84 -12.69 -15.37
N ASN A 92 -8.72 -13.99 -15.11
CA ASN A 92 -7.54 -14.73 -15.54
C ASN A 92 -7.53 -14.81 -17.09
N GLN A 93 -6.55 -14.17 -17.71
CA GLN A 93 -6.49 -14.06 -19.16
C GLN A 93 -6.29 -15.42 -19.86
N SER A 94 -5.69 -16.41 -19.19
CA SER A 94 -5.45 -17.72 -19.76
C SER A 94 -6.68 -18.64 -19.69
N THR A 95 -7.48 -18.52 -18.62
CA THR A 95 -8.61 -19.43 -18.37
C THR A 95 -9.97 -18.77 -18.50
N GLY A 96 -10.04 -17.45 -18.53
CA GLY A 96 -11.27 -16.67 -18.49
C GLY A 96 -11.94 -16.64 -17.11
N GLU A 97 -11.34 -17.30 -16.10
CA GLU A 97 -11.91 -17.35 -14.75
C GLU A 97 -12.00 -15.99 -14.10
N ARG A 98 -13.14 -15.70 -13.51
CA ARG A 98 -13.42 -14.48 -12.75
C ARG A 98 -13.11 -14.72 -11.28
N ILE A 99 -12.08 -14.02 -10.75
CA ILE A 99 -11.54 -14.30 -9.43
C ILE A 99 -11.53 -13.01 -8.61
N TYR A 100 -11.93 -13.06 -7.33
CA TYR A 100 -11.72 -11.96 -6.42
C TYR A 100 -10.65 -12.25 -5.37
N HIS A 101 -9.90 -11.21 -5.00
CA HIS A 101 -8.88 -11.21 -3.98
C HIS A 101 -9.26 -10.25 -2.86
N LEU A 102 -9.13 -10.70 -1.63
CA LEU A 102 -9.26 -9.85 -0.45
C LEU A 102 -7.91 -9.20 -0.10
N PRO A 103 -7.89 -8.06 0.58
CA PRO A 103 -6.68 -7.53 1.20
C PRO A 103 -5.97 -8.63 2.00
N PHE A 104 -4.65 -8.71 1.89
CA PHE A 104 -3.77 -9.72 2.49
C PHE A 104 -3.76 -11.11 1.82
N ASP A 105 -4.53 -11.34 0.76
CA ASP A 105 -4.34 -12.54 -0.07
C ASP A 105 -2.98 -12.47 -0.78
N GLN A 106 -2.33 -13.63 -0.98
CA GLN A 106 -0.96 -13.72 -1.53
C GLN A 106 -0.74 -12.96 -2.84
N GLN A 107 -1.77 -12.88 -3.68
CA GLN A 107 -1.69 -12.22 -4.99
C GLN A 107 -2.28 -10.81 -4.98
N TYR A 108 -2.84 -10.35 -3.86
CA TYR A 108 -3.58 -9.09 -3.82
C TYR A 108 -2.75 -7.90 -4.32
N ASP A 109 -1.53 -7.74 -3.81
CA ASP A 109 -0.68 -6.60 -4.18
C ASP A 109 -0.19 -6.67 -5.62
N ARG A 110 -0.04 -7.89 -6.15
CA ARG A 110 0.42 -8.13 -7.54
C ARG A 110 -0.70 -8.02 -8.55
N THR A 111 -1.97 -8.21 -8.13
CA THR A 111 -3.13 -8.12 -9.02
C THR A 111 -3.36 -6.68 -9.45
N LYS A 112 -3.19 -6.41 -10.72
CA LYS A 112 -3.55 -5.16 -11.37
C LYS A 112 -4.99 -5.28 -11.89
N ILE A 113 -5.75 -4.21 -11.78
CA ILE A 113 -7.13 -4.13 -12.28
C ILE A 113 -7.15 -3.42 -13.61
N VAL A 114 -7.63 -4.10 -14.63
CA VAL A 114 -7.76 -3.60 -16.00
C VAL A 114 -9.26 -3.46 -16.36
N PRO A 115 -9.83 -2.27 -16.24
CA PRO A 115 -11.28 -2.06 -16.42
C PRO A 115 -11.81 -2.50 -17.78
N THR A 116 -11.02 -2.40 -18.83
CA THR A 116 -11.37 -2.80 -20.20
C THR A 116 -11.64 -4.31 -20.34
N LEU A 117 -11.12 -5.12 -19.42
CA LEU A 117 -11.37 -6.57 -19.34
C LEU A 117 -12.57 -6.92 -18.46
N GLY A 118 -13.34 -5.92 -18.00
CA GLY A 118 -14.46 -6.12 -17.07
C GLY A 118 -14.00 -6.32 -15.62
N GLU A 119 -12.73 -6.03 -15.33
CA GLU A 119 -12.17 -6.07 -13.97
C GLU A 119 -12.53 -4.81 -13.19
N ARG A 120 -12.66 -4.92 -11.88
CA ARG A 120 -13.01 -3.80 -10.99
C ARG A 120 -12.66 -4.06 -9.54
N CYS A 121 -12.66 -3.00 -8.75
CA CYS A 121 -12.69 -3.13 -7.30
C CYS A 121 -14.15 -3.02 -6.81
N VAL A 122 -14.50 -3.82 -5.80
CA VAL A 122 -15.83 -3.83 -5.17
C VAL A 122 -15.72 -3.71 -3.65
N ARG A 123 -16.82 -3.36 -2.99
CA ARG A 123 -16.84 -3.09 -1.54
C ARG A 123 -17.07 -4.35 -0.71
N THR A 124 -17.87 -5.28 -1.22
CA THR A 124 -18.28 -6.47 -0.48
C THR A 124 -18.06 -7.75 -1.27
N VAL A 125 -17.88 -8.86 -0.55
CA VAL A 125 -17.79 -10.20 -1.13
C VAL A 125 -19.08 -10.53 -1.88
N ALA A 126 -20.24 -10.22 -1.29
CA ALA A 126 -21.54 -10.47 -1.92
C ALA A 126 -21.67 -9.72 -3.27
N GLU A 127 -21.10 -8.53 -3.39
CA GLU A 127 -21.04 -7.80 -4.66
C GLU A 127 -20.16 -8.51 -5.69
N ALA A 128 -18.97 -9.01 -5.27
CA ALA A 128 -18.08 -9.76 -6.14
C ALA A 128 -18.76 -11.03 -6.66
N GLU A 129 -19.38 -11.80 -5.77
CA GLU A 129 -20.07 -13.06 -6.11
C GLU A 129 -21.28 -12.84 -7.02
N ARG A 130 -22.08 -11.80 -6.77
CA ARG A 130 -23.19 -11.41 -7.65
C ARG A 130 -22.72 -11.05 -9.06
N LEU A 131 -21.52 -10.49 -9.17
CA LEU A 131 -20.89 -10.20 -10.46
C LEU A 131 -20.22 -11.43 -11.10
N GLY A 132 -20.35 -12.62 -10.50
CA GLY A 132 -19.83 -13.87 -11.03
C GLY A 132 -18.34 -14.11 -10.74
N PHE A 133 -17.76 -13.39 -9.76
CA PHE A 133 -16.40 -13.66 -9.32
C PHE A 133 -16.41 -14.67 -8.17
N ARG A 134 -15.55 -15.69 -8.22
CA ARG A 134 -15.31 -16.61 -7.11
C ARG A 134 -14.08 -16.21 -6.29
N ARG A 135 -13.98 -16.69 -5.07
CA ARG A 135 -12.79 -16.49 -4.24
C ARG A 135 -11.54 -17.11 -4.88
N ALA A 136 -10.42 -16.38 -4.79
CA ALA A 136 -9.12 -16.94 -5.09
C ALA A 136 -8.81 -18.15 -4.18
N PHE A 137 -8.32 -19.24 -4.74
CA PHE A 137 -7.85 -20.38 -3.93
C PHE A 137 -6.56 -19.98 -3.20
N ARG A 138 -6.44 -20.32 -1.92
CA ARG A 138 -5.17 -20.23 -1.22
C ARG A 138 -4.27 -21.37 -1.73
N PHE A 139 -3.06 -21.02 -2.13
CA PHE A 139 -2.03 -22.02 -2.40
C PHE A 139 -1.56 -22.56 -1.06
N THR A 140 -1.89 -23.81 -0.74
CA THR A 140 -1.54 -24.46 0.53
C THR A 140 -0.18 -25.16 0.51
N GLY A 141 0.54 -25.13 -0.62
CA GLY A 141 1.87 -25.74 -0.75
C GLY A 141 1.88 -27.28 -0.82
N LEU A 142 0.76 -27.92 -0.55
CA LEU A 142 0.61 -29.39 -0.55
C LEU A 142 -0.48 -29.80 -1.55
N ARG A 143 -0.14 -29.86 -2.83
CA ARG A 143 -0.77 -30.87 -3.67
C ARG A 143 0.10 -32.10 -3.50
N GLY A 144 -0.37 -33.05 -2.67
CA GLY A 144 0.20 -34.38 -2.57
C GLY A 144 0.28 -34.98 -3.97
N ALA A 145 1.43 -35.54 -4.26
CA ALA A 145 1.56 -36.51 -5.33
C ALA A 145 0.55 -37.64 -5.07
N ALA A 146 -0.34 -37.83 -5.99
CA ALA A 146 -1.05 -39.08 -6.19
C ALA A 146 -0.61 -39.65 -7.53
#